data_cec55795f807eb8fac10e4aacaac476c
#
_entry.id   cec55795f807eb8fac10e4aacaac476c
#
_cell.length_a   1.000
_cell.length_b   1.000
_cell.length_c   1.000
_cell.angle_alpha   90.00
_cell.angle_beta   90.00
_cell.angle_gamma   90.00
#
_symmetry.space_group_name_H-M   'P 1'
#
loop_
_entity.id
_entity.type
_entity.pdbx_description
1 polymer ?
#
loop_
_entity_poly.entity_id
_entity_poly.type
_entity_poly.pdbx_seq_one_letter_code
_entity_poly.pdbx_strand_id
1 'polypeptide(L)'
;MSVLEELKIPTGDAAADILPRLVDVLGGSSPAVLPVPASDPRETHRLRDALAPGTEIEDGAALVVATSGTTGTPKGAMLSASALRASGEATAVRLGGHGSWLLALPAHHIAGLQVLLRSVLAGTDPEIVDVTGGFDTSLLPDAIGRMRGPRYTSLVPTQLVKVLDDAAATEAVASLDAVLLGGAATPIPLRERAVAAGIRLIRTYGMSETAGGCVYDGVPLDGTLLRIDSGRVVLGGSTIALGYRGMPDHPAFAEPGWFRTDDAGVVSGGVLSISGRLDEAISTGGLTVVPQVVEAALATHPLVRECAVLGLPDERLGQKVVVAVVADGPLTLHDLRRHVAPTLDATAAPRELYLVDALPTRGPGKLDRARLREILTASSPSR
;
A
#
# COMPACT_ATOMS: atom_id res chain seq x y z
N MET A 1 6.83 31.33 -9.92
CA MET A 1 5.90 30.34 -9.39
C MET A 1 5.86 29.16 -10.37
N SER A 2 6.02 27.94 -9.87
CA SER A 2 6.00 26.73 -10.69
C SER A 2 4.57 26.31 -10.97
N VAL A 3 4.32 25.68 -12.11
CA VAL A 3 2.99 25.15 -12.49
C VAL A 3 3.04 23.63 -12.40
N LEU A 4 1.97 22.99 -11.89
CA LEU A 4 1.86 21.54 -11.86
C LEU A 4 1.53 21.03 -13.28
N GLU A 5 2.40 20.19 -13.82
CA GLU A 5 2.21 19.57 -15.14
C GLU A 5 1.68 18.14 -15.03
N GLU A 6 0.90 17.69 -16.00
CA GLU A 6 0.55 16.28 -16.10
C GLU A 6 1.72 15.47 -16.64
N LEU A 7 2.00 14.35 -15.99
CA LEU A 7 2.87 13.30 -16.50
C LEU A 7 2.01 12.08 -16.86
N LYS A 8 1.72 11.91 -18.14
CA LYS A 8 0.99 10.72 -18.59
C LYS A 8 1.89 9.50 -18.50
N ILE A 9 1.43 8.50 -17.75
CA ILE A 9 2.11 7.22 -17.57
C ILE A 9 1.58 6.23 -18.60
N PRO A 10 2.37 5.86 -19.62
CA PRO A 10 1.98 4.82 -20.58
C PRO A 10 1.91 3.44 -19.91
N THR A 11 1.40 2.45 -20.63
CA THR A 11 1.30 1.06 -20.19
C THR A 11 2.39 0.19 -20.82
N GLY A 12 2.67 -0.95 -20.20
CA GLY A 12 3.69 -1.87 -20.67
C GLY A 12 5.07 -1.21 -20.79
N ASP A 13 5.88 -1.66 -21.74
CA ASP A 13 7.26 -1.21 -21.94
C ASP A 13 7.37 0.30 -22.18
N ALA A 14 6.35 0.92 -22.75
CA ALA A 14 6.31 2.37 -22.94
C ALA A 14 6.31 3.17 -21.61
N ALA A 15 6.06 2.54 -20.47
CA ALA A 15 6.23 3.21 -19.18
C ALA A 15 7.70 3.64 -18.94
N ALA A 16 8.67 3.06 -19.62
CA ALA A 16 10.06 3.51 -19.58
C ALA A 16 10.28 4.86 -20.29
N ASP A 17 9.40 5.28 -21.19
CA ASP A 17 9.54 6.55 -21.93
C ASP A 17 9.52 7.78 -21.01
N ILE A 18 9.02 7.64 -19.77
CA ILE A 18 9.01 8.73 -18.79
C ILE A 18 10.32 8.87 -18.02
N LEU A 19 11.27 7.93 -18.12
CA LEU A 19 12.52 7.96 -17.35
C LEU A 19 13.29 9.28 -17.50
N PRO A 20 13.45 9.87 -18.71
CA PRO A 20 14.10 11.18 -18.85
C PRO A 20 13.40 12.28 -18.02
N ARG A 21 12.06 12.28 -17.98
CA ARG A 21 11.30 13.23 -17.16
C ARG A 21 11.51 12.99 -15.66
N LEU A 22 11.65 11.73 -15.23
CA LEU A 22 11.96 11.40 -13.83
C LEU A 22 13.39 11.81 -13.43
N VAL A 23 14.34 11.80 -14.36
CA VAL A 23 15.68 12.40 -14.15
C VAL A 23 15.55 13.90 -13.80
N ASP A 24 14.75 14.64 -14.58
CA ASP A 24 14.51 16.07 -14.34
C ASP A 24 13.80 16.31 -13.00
N VAL A 25 12.79 15.47 -12.65
CA VAL A 25 12.08 15.53 -11.35
C VAL A 25 13.06 15.31 -10.20
N LEU A 26 13.92 14.29 -10.29
CA LEU A 26 14.95 14.04 -9.28
C LEU A 26 16.01 15.15 -9.25
N GLY A 27 16.30 15.80 -10.40
CA GLY A 27 17.18 16.97 -10.48
C GLY A 27 16.64 18.20 -9.74
N GLY A 28 15.32 18.30 -9.59
CA GLY A 28 14.66 19.43 -8.92
C GLY A 28 14.66 20.72 -9.73
N SER A 29 14.96 20.64 -11.03
CA SER A 29 15.06 21.79 -11.97
C SER A 29 13.86 21.91 -12.90
N SER A 30 12.96 20.95 -12.88
CA SER A 30 11.76 20.91 -13.72
C SER A 30 10.50 21.33 -12.95
N PRO A 31 9.43 21.75 -13.66
CA PRO A 31 8.11 21.91 -13.03
C PRO A 31 7.66 20.61 -12.33
N ALA A 32 6.89 20.78 -11.26
CA ALA A 32 6.31 19.64 -10.56
C ALA A 32 5.36 18.83 -11.47
N VAL A 33 5.30 17.53 -11.30
CA VAL A 33 4.47 16.65 -12.14
C VAL A 33 3.42 15.91 -11.32
N LEU A 34 2.24 15.69 -11.95
CA LEU A 34 1.16 14.82 -11.49
C LEU A 34 1.12 13.57 -12.40
N PRO A 35 1.55 12.39 -11.94
CA PRO A 35 1.40 11.16 -12.69
C PRO A 35 -0.08 10.80 -12.88
N VAL A 36 -0.50 10.60 -14.12
CA VAL A 36 -1.86 10.18 -14.49
C VAL A 36 -1.80 8.97 -15.42
N PRO A 37 -2.69 7.97 -15.29
CA PRO A 37 -2.67 6.79 -16.15
C PRO A 37 -3.14 7.15 -17.56
N ALA A 38 -2.33 6.88 -18.58
CA ALA A 38 -2.70 7.15 -19.97
C ALA A 38 -3.85 6.26 -20.47
N SER A 39 -3.99 5.06 -19.92
CA SER A 39 -4.99 4.04 -20.30
C SER A 39 -6.31 4.13 -19.52
N ASP A 40 -6.41 4.97 -18.49
CA ASP A 40 -7.64 5.15 -17.71
C ASP A 40 -8.11 6.61 -17.75
N PRO A 41 -8.98 6.97 -18.72
CA PRO A 41 -9.51 8.34 -18.82
C PRO A 41 -10.37 8.76 -17.61
N ARG A 42 -11.03 7.81 -16.94
CA ARG A 42 -11.88 8.11 -15.76
C ARG A 42 -11.02 8.50 -14.58
N GLU A 43 -9.97 7.72 -14.31
CA GLU A 43 -9.02 8.03 -13.24
C GLU A 43 -8.26 9.33 -13.55
N THR A 44 -7.81 9.52 -14.78
CA THR A 44 -7.18 10.77 -15.22
C THR A 44 -8.08 11.97 -14.99
N HIS A 45 -9.37 11.88 -15.35
CA HIS A 45 -10.33 12.97 -15.11
C HIS A 45 -10.52 13.23 -13.62
N ARG A 46 -10.68 12.18 -12.80
CA ARG A 46 -10.81 12.28 -11.35
C ARG A 46 -9.59 12.97 -10.70
N LEU A 47 -8.39 12.66 -11.16
CA LEU A 47 -7.16 13.28 -10.67
C LEU A 47 -7.05 14.74 -11.11
N ARG A 48 -7.44 15.09 -12.34
CA ARG A 48 -7.49 16.47 -12.85
C ARG A 48 -8.42 17.34 -12.03
N ASP A 49 -9.63 16.86 -11.78
CA ASP A 49 -10.64 17.59 -11.02
C ASP A 49 -10.20 17.82 -9.57
N ALA A 50 -9.55 16.83 -8.96
CA ALA A 50 -9.14 16.91 -7.57
C ALA A 50 -7.84 17.71 -7.36
N LEU A 51 -6.90 17.66 -8.30
CA LEU A 51 -5.53 18.15 -8.10
C LEU A 51 -5.15 19.32 -9.03
N ALA A 52 -6.04 19.71 -9.94
CA ALA A 52 -5.96 20.90 -10.77
C ALA A 52 -4.58 21.12 -11.44
N PRO A 53 -4.07 20.20 -12.29
CA PRO A 53 -2.87 20.46 -13.07
C PRO A 53 -3.11 21.67 -14.01
N GLY A 54 -2.04 22.36 -14.40
CA GLY A 54 -2.11 23.60 -15.14
C GLY A 54 -2.24 24.85 -14.25
N THR A 55 -2.31 24.69 -12.92
CA THR A 55 -2.34 25.80 -11.96
C THR A 55 -1.04 25.86 -11.14
N GLU A 56 -0.83 26.99 -10.47
CA GLU A 56 0.34 27.21 -9.62
C GLU A 56 0.46 26.13 -8.53
N ILE A 57 1.69 25.78 -8.17
CA ILE A 57 2.01 24.84 -7.10
C ILE A 57 3.01 25.46 -6.14
N GLU A 58 2.96 25.01 -4.90
CA GLU A 58 3.82 25.40 -3.81
C GLU A 58 5.31 25.16 -4.15
N ASP A 59 6.18 26.07 -3.76
CA ASP A 59 7.61 26.00 -4.03
C ASP A 59 8.24 24.76 -3.37
N GLY A 60 9.19 24.15 -4.09
CA GLY A 60 9.91 22.97 -3.63
C GLY A 60 9.23 21.63 -3.95
N ALA A 61 7.98 21.64 -4.42
CA ALA A 61 7.33 20.44 -4.93
C ALA A 61 7.95 20.03 -6.28
N ALA A 62 8.27 18.74 -6.44
CA ALA A 62 8.73 18.15 -7.69
C ALA A 62 7.74 17.11 -8.22
N LEU A 63 6.95 16.52 -7.33
CA LEU A 63 5.98 15.47 -7.64
C LEU A 63 4.75 15.63 -6.77
N VAL A 64 3.55 15.47 -7.34
CA VAL A 64 2.29 15.34 -6.61
C VAL A 64 1.75 13.93 -6.83
N VAL A 65 1.62 13.15 -5.77
CA VAL A 65 1.06 11.80 -5.86
C VAL A 65 -0.30 11.75 -5.18
N ALA A 66 -1.28 11.28 -5.92
CA ALA A 66 -2.62 11.08 -5.36
C ALA A 66 -2.61 10.03 -4.25
N THR A 67 -3.30 10.31 -3.16
CA THR A 67 -3.54 9.35 -2.10
C THR A 67 -4.93 8.74 -2.26
N SER A 68 -5.07 7.48 -1.92
CA SER A 68 -6.35 6.78 -1.90
C SER A 68 -7.15 7.11 -0.64
N GLY A 69 -7.53 8.37 -0.44
CA GLY A 69 -8.28 8.78 0.75
C GLY A 69 -9.55 7.95 0.99
N THR A 70 -9.88 7.68 2.25
CA THR A 70 -11.11 6.99 2.67
C THR A 70 -12.36 7.81 2.34
N THR A 71 -12.21 9.11 2.10
CA THR A 71 -13.30 10.06 1.79
C THR A 71 -13.70 10.12 0.31
N GLY A 72 -13.08 9.32 -0.56
CA GLY A 72 -13.42 9.26 -2.00
C GLY A 72 -12.73 10.33 -2.87
N THR A 73 -12.45 11.54 -2.37
CA THR A 73 -11.70 12.56 -3.10
C THR A 73 -10.20 12.38 -2.89
N PRO A 74 -9.37 12.28 -3.94
CA PRO A 74 -7.92 12.15 -3.80
C PRO A 74 -7.32 13.40 -3.18
N LYS A 75 -6.42 13.22 -2.21
CA LYS A 75 -5.50 14.27 -1.78
C LYS A 75 -4.20 14.13 -2.56
N GLY A 76 -3.53 15.22 -2.89
CA GLY A 76 -2.24 15.20 -3.57
C GLY A 76 -1.11 15.42 -2.57
N ALA A 77 -0.35 14.37 -2.23
CA ALA A 77 0.86 14.52 -1.43
C ALA A 77 1.97 15.17 -2.28
N MET A 78 2.48 16.31 -1.84
CA MET A 78 3.53 17.06 -2.53
C MET A 78 4.91 16.61 -2.05
N LEU A 79 5.70 16.04 -2.94
CA LEU A 79 7.02 15.50 -2.66
C LEU A 79 8.10 16.37 -3.29
N SER A 80 9.15 16.68 -2.53
CA SER A 80 10.33 17.35 -3.06
C SER A 80 11.25 16.35 -3.78
N ALA A 81 12.09 16.85 -4.68
CA ALA A 81 13.14 16.07 -5.33
C ALA A 81 14.09 15.42 -4.29
N SER A 82 14.38 16.13 -3.21
CA SER A 82 15.22 15.62 -2.12
C SER A 82 14.56 14.45 -1.37
N ALA A 83 13.24 14.50 -1.12
CA ALA A 83 12.51 13.42 -0.46
C ALA A 83 12.46 12.16 -1.34
N LEU A 84 12.27 12.33 -2.64
CA LEU A 84 12.26 11.21 -3.59
C LEU A 84 13.64 10.53 -3.66
N ARG A 85 14.73 11.31 -3.73
CA ARG A 85 16.10 10.77 -3.68
C ARG A 85 16.38 10.08 -2.36
N ALA A 86 16.06 10.73 -1.23
CA ALA A 86 16.27 10.15 0.09
C ALA A 86 15.59 8.78 0.24
N SER A 87 14.34 8.63 -0.26
CA SER A 87 13.63 7.35 -0.25
C SER A 87 14.32 6.28 -1.10
N GLY A 88 14.78 6.64 -2.30
CA GLY A 88 15.48 5.71 -3.20
C GLY A 88 16.83 5.25 -2.64
N GLU A 89 17.64 6.20 -2.16
CA GLU A 89 18.96 5.93 -1.58
C GLU A 89 18.86 5.09 -0.29
N ALA A 90 17.96 5.46 0.62
CA ALA A 90 17.75 4.68 1.85
C ALA A 90 17.29 3.25 1.56
N THR A 91 16.48 3.06 0.49
CA THR A 91 16.13 1.72 0.00
C THR A 91 17.35 0.98 -0.53
N ALA A 92 18.20 1.62 -1.35
CA ALA A 92 19.40 1.00 -1.88
C ALA A 92 20.36 0.56 -0.76
N VAL A 93 20.59 1.43 0.24
CA VAL A 93 21.39 1.08 1.42
C VAL A 93 20.81 -0.14 2.13
N ARG A 94 19.50 -0.18 2.37
CA ARG A 94 18.84 -1.30 3.05
C ARG A 94 18.91 -2.63 2.28
N LEU A 95 18.94 -2.57 0.94
CA LEU A 95 19.01 -3.76 0.07
C LEU A 95 20.44 -4.20 -0.23
N GLY A 96 21.46 -3.43 0.20
CA GLY A 96 22.86 -3.73 -0.02
C GLY A 96 23.43 -3.14 -1.31
N GLY A 97 22.72 -2.23 -1.97
CA GLY A 97 23.17 -1.50 -3.15
C GLY A 97 22.06 -1.22 -4.17
N HIS A 98 22.39 -0.44 -5.17
CA HIS A 98 21.54 -0.27 -6.35
C HIS A 98 21.50 -1.56 -7.18
N GLY A 99 20.43 -1.71 -7.98
CA GLY A 99 20.25 -2.89 -8.83
C GLY A 99 19.21 -2.66 -9.92
N SER A 100 18.94 -3.71 -10.70
CA SER A 100 17.86 -3.73 -11.68
C SER A 100 16.51 -3.91 -10.98
N TRP A 101 15.50 -3.22 -11.48
CA TRP A 101 14.15 -3.27 -10.93
C TRP A 101 13.15 -3.83 -11.93
N LEU A 102 12.26 -4.69 -11.46
CA LEU A 102 11.08 -5.14 -12.20
C LEU A 102 9.88 -4.32 -11.76
N LEU A 103 9.27 -3.60 -12.72
CA LEU A 103 7.99 -2.90 -12.53
C LEU A 103 6.83 -3.86 -12.83
N ALA A 104 6.09 -4.20 -11.79
CA ALA A 104 4.86 -4.99 -11.88
C ALA A 104 3.69 -4.33 -11.13
N LEU A 105 3.73 -3.00 -11.01
CA LEU A 105 2.73 -2.15 -10.36
C LEU A 105 2.39 -0.95 -11.25
N PRO A 106 1.16 -0.41 -11.15
CA PRO A 106 0.80 0.81 -11.88
C PRO A 106 1.70 1.99 -11.45
N ALA A 107 2.45 2.56 -12.42
CA ALA A 107 3.48 3.57 -12.12
C ALA A 107 2.91 4.99 -11.89
N HIS A 108 1.59 5.21 -11.99
CA HIS A 108 0.95 6.45 -11.53
C HIS A 108 0.70 6.47 -10.02
N HIS A 109 0.89 5.34 -9.31
CA HIS A 109 0.91 5.25 -7.85
C HIS A 109 2.34 5.25 -7.33
N ILE A 110 2.54 5.74 -6.09
CA ILE A 110 3.87 5.90 -5.50
C ILE A 110 4.70 4.61 -5.50
N ALA A 111 4.08 3.45 -5.27
CA ALA A 111 4.80 2.17 -5.21
C ALA A 111 5.42 1.78 -6.56
N GLY A 112 4.66 1.91 -7.65
CA GLY A 112 5.17 1.66 -9.00
C GLY A 112 6.12 2.77 -9.47
N LEU A 113 5.80 4.03 -9.19
CA LEU A 113 6.66 5.16 -9.55
C LEU A 113 8.04 5.05 -8.88
N GLN A 114 8.11 4.60 -7.63
CA GLN A 114 9.36 4.38 -6.92
C GLN A 114 10.24 3.30 -7.57
N VAL A 115 9.66 2.32 -8.25
CA VAL A 115 10.44 1.37 -9.06
C VAL A 115 11.20 2.10 -10.18
N LEU A 116 10.51 2.98 -10.91
CA LEU A 116 11.13 3.77 -11.96
C LEU A 116 12.15 4.78 -11.42
N LEU A 117 11.84 5.48 -10.33
CA LEU A 117 12.77 6.42 -9.68
C LEU A 117 14.05 5.71 -9.21
N ARG A 118 13.94 4.52 -8.63
CA ARG A 118 15.09 3.70 -8.20
C ARG A 118 15.90 3.20 -9.38
N SER A 119 15.26 2.88 -10.51
CA SER A 119 15.96 2.54 -11.76
C SER A 119 16.78 3.73 -12.25
N VAL A 120 16.22 4.95 -12.25
CA VAL A 120 16.95 6.18 -12.58
C VAL A 120 18.15 6.39 -11.67
N LEU A 121 17.98 6.26 -10.34
CA LEU A 121 19.07 6.40 -9.35
C LEU A 121 20.15 5.33 -9.53
N ALA A 122 19.77 4.12 -9.91
CA ALA A 122 20.69 3.02 -10.19
C ALA A 122 21.41 3.15 -11.54
N GLY A 123 20.93 4.02 -12.43
CA GLY A 123 21.42 4.09 -13.82
C GLY A 123 21.12 2.84 -14.62
N THR A 124 20.01 2.16 -14.34
CA THR A 124 19.57 0.92 -15.01
C THR A 124 18.20 1.10 -15.66
N ASP A 125 17.96 0.40 -16.75
CA ASP A 125 16.63 0.32 -17.33
C ASP A 125 15.79 -0.68 -16.54
N PRO A 126 14.52 -0.35 -16.19
CA PRO A 126 13.63 -1.28 -15.55
C PRO A 126 13.14 -2.35 -16.53
N GLU A 127 12.97 -3.58 -16.03
CA GLU A 127 12.12 -4.55 -16.72
C GLU A 127 10.66 -4.26 -16.37
N ILE A 128 9.73 -4.41 -17.31
CA ILE A 128 8.34 -4.03 -17.14
C ILE A 128 7.42 -5.19 -17.47
N VAL A 129 6.50 -5.48 -16.57
CA VAL A 129 5.35 -6.37 -16.78
C VAL A 129 4.09 -5.51 -16.79
N ASP A 130 3.37 -5.52 -17.91
CA ASP A 130 2.11 -4.77 -18.02
C ASP A 130 1.04 -5.36 -17.10
N VAL A 131 0.49 -4.52 -16.25
CA VAL A 131 -0.56 -4.89 -15.29
C VAL A 131 -1.92 -4.27 -15.62
N THR A 132 -2.06 -3.61 -16.75
CA THR A 132 -3.29 -2.90 -17.16
C THR A 132 -4.47 -3.87 -17.34
N GLY A 133 -4.20 -5.05 -17.91
CA GLY A 133 -5.18 -6.15 -18.04
C GLY A 133 -5.28 -7.07 -16.83
N GLY A 134 -4.55 -6.75 -15.77
CA GLY A 134 -4.37 -7.59 -14.59
C GLY A 134 -2.93 -8.10 -14.47
N PHE A 135 -2.59 -8.66 -13.32
CA PHE A 135 -1.26 -9.21 -13.08
C PHE A 135 -1.19 -10.65 -13.62
N ASP A 136 -0.40 -10.84 -14.69
CA ASP A 136 -0.14 -12.13 -15.34
C ASP A 136 1.21 -12.68 -14.88
N THR A 137 1.19 -13.78 -14.13
CA THR A 137 2.38 -14.42 -13.56
C THR A 137 3.24 -15.08 -14.62
N SER A 138 2.66 -15.49 -15.76
CA SER A 138 3.38 -16.17 -16.84
C SER A 138 4.48 -15.30 -17.50
N LEU A 139 4.38 -13.98 -17.34
CA LEU A 139 5.35 -13.03 -17.88
C LEU A 139 6.60 -12.86 -16.98
N LEU A 140 6.54 -13.29 -15.72
CA LEU A 140 7.61 -13.06 -14.74
C LEU A 140 8.92 -13.80 -15.05
N PRO A 141 8.91 -15.10 -15.46
CA PRO A 141 10.16 -15.82 -15.73
C PRO A 141 11.02 -15.13 -16.77
N ASP A 142 10.42 -14.73 -17.89
CA ASP A 142 11.14 -14.07 -18.99
C ASP A 142 11.63 -12.67 -18.59
N ALA A 143 10.79 -11.87 -17.93
CA ALA A 143 11.16 -10.53 -17.46
C ALA A 143 12.33 -10.60 -16.45
N ILE A 144 12.23 -11.48 -15.45
CA ILE A 144 13.28 -11.66 -14.45
C ILE A 144 14.56 -12.23 -15.08
N GLY A 145 14.43 -13.10 -16.08
CA GLY A 145 15.57 -13.68 -16.82
C GLY A 145 16.41 -12.65 -17.59
N ARG A 146 15.81 -11.50 -17.97
CA ARG A 146 16.53 -10.40 -18.64
C ARG A 146 17.27 -9.47 -17.69
N MET A 147 16.87 -9.42 -16.41
CA MET A 147 17.50 -8.56 -15.39
C MET A 147 18.97 -8.92 -15.15
N ARG A 148 19.78 -7.93 -14.79
CA ARG A 148 21.22 -8.09 -14.53
C ARG A 148 21.63 -7.47 -13.19
N GLY A 149 22.70 -7.96 -12.60
CA GLY A 149 23.20 -7.52 -11.29
C GLY A 149 22.27 -7.90 -10.14
N PRO A 150 22.23 -7.14 -9.04
CA PRO A 150 21.22 -7.28 -8.02
C PRO A 150 19.84 -6.99 -8.59
N ARG A 151 18.83 -7.84 -8.28
CA ARG A 151 17.51 -7.83 -8.91
C ARG A 151 16.42 -7.67 -7.87
N TYR A 152 15.59 -6.66 -8.06
CA TYR A 152 14.56 -6.28 -7.10
C TYR A 152 13.20 -6.11 -7.76
N THR A 153 12.13 -6.30 -7.00
CA THR A 153 10.77 -5.94 -7.40
C THR A 153 9.97 -5.43 -6.21
N SER A 154 8.83 -4.79 -6.51
CA SER A 154 7.81 -4.43 -5.52
C SER A 154 6.48 -5.06 -5.89
N LEU A 155 5.85 -5.73 -4.95
CA LEU A 155 4.56 -6.40 -5.12
C LEU A 155 3.58 -5.99 -4.02
N VAL A 156 2.30 -6.27 -4.25
CA VAL A 156 1.24 -6.24 -3.22
C VAL A 156 0.86 -7.66 -2.82
N PRO A 157 0.24 -7.87 -1.63
CA PRO A 157 -0.08 -9.22 -1.14
C PRO A 157 -0.91 -10.06 -2.11
N THR A 158 -1.86 -9.47 -2.82
CA THR A 158 -2.69 -10.17 -3.82
C THR A 158 -1.88 -10.66 -5.03
N GLN A 159 -0.82 -9.95 -5.42
CA GLN A 159 0.10 -10.42 -6.46
C GLN A 159 0.99 -11.56 -5.94
N LEU A 160 1.46 -11.45 -4.70
CA LEU A 160 2.26 -12.52 -4.08
C LEU A 160 1.47 -13.84 -3.96
N VAL A 161 0.16 -13.79 -3.66
CA VAL A 161 -0.71 -14.97 -3.69
C VAL A 161 -0.66 -15.62 -5.07
N LYS A 162 -0.88 -14.85 -6.15
CA LYS A 162 -0.84 -15.37 -7.52
C LYS A 162 0.53 -15.96 -7.89
N VAL A 163 1.62 -15.30 -7.46
CA VAL A 163 2.98 -15.84 -7.66
C VAL A 163 3.12 -17.20 -7.00
N LEU A 164 2.70 -17.34 -5.73
CA LEU A 164 2.82 -18.58 -4.97
C LEU A 164 1.87 -19.71 -5.43
N ASP A 165 0.87 -19.38 -6.22
CA ASP A 165 -0.05 -20.35 -6.85
C ASP A 165 0.46 -20.82 -8.23
N ASP A 166 1.56 -20.23 -8.75
CA ASP A 166 2.21 -20.56 -10.02
C ASP A 166 3.68 -20.98 -9.76
N ALA A 167 4.02 -22.22 -10.04
CA ALA A 167 5.34 -22.77 -9.75
C ALA A 167 6.48 -22.07 -10.51
N ALA A 168 6.29 -21.75 -11.80
CA ALA A 168 7.30 -21.09 -12.60
C ALA A 168 7.53 -19.65 -12.15
N ALA A 169 6.46 -18.92 -11.84
CA ALA A 169 6.54 -17.58 -11.27
C ALA A 169 7.20 -17.60 -9.88
N THR A 170 6.88 -18.58 -9.03
CA THR A 170 7.50 -18.75 -7.71
C THR A 170 9.01 -18.94 -7.82
N GLU A 171 9.48 -19.84 -8.71
CA GLU A 171 10.90 -20.09 -8.94
C GLU A 171 11.60 -18.82 -9.44
N ALA A 172 11.00 -18.12 -10.42
CA ALA A 172 11.55 -16.88 -10.96
C ALA A 172 11.66 -15.81 -9.88
N VAL A 173 10.60 -15.57 -9.09
CA VAL A 173 10.59 -14.55 -8.03
C VAL A 173 11.52 -14.92 -6.88
N ALA A 174 11.69 -16.20 -6.55
CA ALA A 174 12.65 -16.67 -5.54
C ALA A 174 14.10 -16.42 -5.95
N SER A 175 14.38 -16.26 -7.26
CA SER A 175 15.71 -15.93 -7.78
C SER A 175 16.09 -14.45 -7.61
N LEU A 176 15.15 -13.57 -7.24
CA LEU A 176 15.41 -12.15 -6.98
C LEU A 176 16.17 -11.95 -5.66
N ASP A 177 16.99 -10.89 -5.60
CA ASP A 177 17.75 -10.54 -4.40
C ASP A 177 16.87 -9.94 -3.30
N ALA A 178 15.76 -9.28 -3.67
CA ALA A 178 14.72 -8.87 -2.74
C ALA A 178 13.36 -8.62 -3.43
N VAL A 179 12.29 -8.93 -2.70
CA VAL A 179 10.90 -8.60 -3.06
C VAL A 179 10.34 -7.69 -1.98
N LEU A 180 10.10 -6.42 -2.32
CA LEU A 180 9.42 -5.48 -1.44
C LEU A 180 7.92 -5.75 -1.46
N LEU A 181 7.32 -6.00 -0.32
CA LEU A 181 5.89 -6.26 -0.19
C LEU A 181 5.22 -5.16 0.64
N GLY A 182 4.30 -4.42 0.04
CA GLY A 182 3.64 -3.30 0.69
C GLY A 182 2.21 -3.08 0.22
N GLY A 183 1.66 -1.92 0.56
CA GLY A 183 0.33 -1.48 0.13
C GLY A 183 -0.83 -2.02 0.98
N ALA A 184 -0.67 -3.16 1.65
CA ALA A 184 -1.63 -3.74 2.59
C ALA A 184 -0.92 -4.59 3.64
N ALA A 185 -1.66 -4.97 4.70
CA ALA A 185 -1.17 -5.94 5.68
C ALA A 185 -0.90 -7.30 5.01
N THR A 186 0.21 -7.92 5.38
CA THR A 186 0.58 -9.25 4.87
C THR A 186 0.17 -10.32 5.90
N PRO A 187 -0.79 -11.20 5.58
CA PRO A 187 -1.15 -12.31 6.47
C PRO A 187 0.05 -13.19 6.81
N ILE A 188 0.12 -13.66 8.06
CA ILE A 188 1.22 -14.52 8.52
C ILE A 188 1.38 -15.78 7.63
N PRO A 189 0.29 -16.51 7.28
CA PRO A 189 0.42 -17.70 6.43
C PRO A 189 1.00 -17.38 5.04
N LEU A 190 0.65 -16.22 4.46
CA LEU A 190 1.19 -15.81 3.16
C LEU A 190 2.70 -15.55 3.25
N ARG A 191 3.15 -14.91 4.32
CA ARG A 191 4.57 -14.68 4.57
C ARG A 191 5.33 -16.00 4.74
N GLU A 192 4.78 -16.93 5.52
CA GLU A 192 5.38 -18.25 5.74
C GLU A 192 5.49 -19.05 4.45
N ARG A 193 4.46 -19.04 3.61
CA ARG A 193 4.49 -19.65 2.26
C ARG A 193 5.61 -19.05 1.40
N ALA A 194 5.75 -17.73 1.38
CA ALA A 194 6.79 -17.06 0.60
C ALA A 194 8.20 -17.41 1.08
N VAL A 195 8.42 -17.42 2.41
CA VAL A 195 9.71 -17.81 3.00
C VAL A 195 10.03 -19.28 2.70
N ALA A 196 9.03 -20.19 2.83
CA ALA A 196 9.21 -21.61 2.51
C ALA A 196 9.54 -21.84 1.02
N ALA A 197 9.03 -20.96 0.13
CA ALA A 197 9.35 -20.98 -1.30
C ALA A 197 10.71 -20.33 -1.63
N GLY A 198 11.48 -19.87 -0.65
CA GLY A 198 12.80 -19.25 -0.85
C GLY A 198 12.77 -17.80 -1.29
N ILE A 199 11.60 -17.13 -1.27
CA ILE A 199 11.46 -15.72 -1.65
C ILE A 199 12.05 -14.83 -0.54
N ARG A 200 12.99 -13.96 -0.90
CA ARG A 200 13.56 -12.94 0.01
C ARG A 200 12.58 -11.77 0.18
N LEU A 201 11.57 -12.00 1.00
CA LEU A 201 10.48 -11.05 1.21
C LEU A 201 10.86 -9.99 2.25
N ILE A 202 10.71 -8.72 1.91
CA ILE A 202 10.87 -7.57 2.80
C ILE A 202 9.54 -6.82 2.87
N ARG A 203 8.94 -6.77 4.06
CA ARG A 203 7.69 -6.03 4.27
C ARG A 203 7.99 -4.55 4.35
N THR A 204 7.23 -3.73 3.62
CA THR A 204 7.40 -2.28 3.59
C THR A 204 6.18 -1.58 4.15
N TYR A 205 6.40 -0.61 5.01
CA TYR A 205 5.37 0.31 5.49
C TYR A 205 5.74 1.73 5.08
N GLY A 206 4.77 2.42 4.55
CA GLY A 206 4.85 3.79 4.05
C GLY A 206 3.69 4.08 3.11
N MET A 207 3.63 5.30 2.60
CA MET A 207 2.52 5.82 1.81
C MET A 207 2.99 6.94 0.88
N SER A 208 2.08 7.57 0.14
CA SER A 208 2.44 8.70 -0.74
C SER A 208 3.12 9.83 0.05
N GLU A 209 2.66 10.08 1.26
CA GLU A 209 3.11 11.12 2.17
C GLU A 209 4.54 10.90 2.72
N THR A 210 5.08 9.70 2.52
CA THR A 210 6.46 9.34 2.93
C THR A 210 7.35 8.96 1.74
N ALA A 211 7.00 9.44 0.54
CA ALA A 211 7.67 9.08 -0.71
C ALA A 211 7.77 7.55 -0.92
N GLY A 212 6.74 6.80 -0.50
CA GLY A 212 6.70 5.34 -0.53
C GLY A 212 7.10 4.68 0.79
N GLY A 213 7.60 3.45 0.75
CA GLY A 213 8.03 2.70 1.93
C GLY A 213 9.20 3.36 2.63
N CYS A 214 9.06 3.62 3.93
CA CYS A 214 10.09 4.23 4.78
C CYS A 214 10.44 3.40 6.02
N VAL A 215 9.70 2.31 6.30
CA VAL A 215 9.97 1.35 7.37
C VAL A 215 9.94 -0.06 6.76
N TYR A 216 11.06 -0.80 6.86
CA TYR A 216 11.20 -2.14 6.29
C TYR A 216 11.35 -3.18 7.40
N ASP A 217 10.48 -4.20 7.38
CA ASP A 217 10.36 -5.22 8.44
C ASP A 217 10.23 -4.63 9.86
N GLY A 218 9.56 -3.47 9.95
CA GLY A 218 9.36 -2.72 11.18
C GLY A 218 10.53 -1.82 11.59
N VAL A 219 11.64 -1.83 10.85
CA VAL A 219 12.82 -0.98 11.13
C VAL A 219 12.79 0.23 10.20
N PRO A 220 12.83 1.47 10.73
CA PRO A 220 12.94 2.67 9.92
C PRO A 220 14.17 2.64 9.01
N LEU A 221 14.01 3.13 7.78
CA LEU A 221 15.13 3.37 6.87
C LEU A 221 15.95 4.57 7.32
N ASP A 222 17.18 4.68 6.83
CA ASP A 222 18.06 5.81 7.10
C ASP A 222 17.38 7.14 6.75
N GLY A 223 17.45 8.10 7.66
CA GLY A 223 16.78 9.39 7.52
C GLY A 223 15.28 9.39 7.86
N THR A 224 14.71 8.24 8.22
CA THR A 224 13.32 8.14 8.71
C THR A 224 13.28 8.23 10.23
N LEU A 225 12.45 9.11 10.76
CA LEU A 225 12.15 9.23 12.17
C LEU A 225 10.79 8.61 12.48
N LEU A 226 10.66 7.99 13.63
CA LEU A 226 9.44 7.29 14.04
C LEU A 226 9.15 7.56 15.52
N ARG A 227 7.92 7.93 15.83
CA ARG A 227 7.41 7.95 17.21
C ARG A 227 5.96 7.46 17.27
N ILE A 228 5.56 7.06 18.46
CA ILE A 228 4.15 6.73 18.76
C ILE A 228 3.57 7.85 19.65
N ASP A 229 2.46 8.44 19.19
CA ASP A 229 1.75 9.48 19.90
C ASP A 229 0.33 8.97 20.20
N SER A 230 0.07 8.64 21.47
CA SER A 230 -1.22 8.09 21.93
C SER A 230 -1.68 6.88 21.10
N GLY A 231 -0.76 5.97 20.79
CA GLY A 231 -1.02 4.78 19.96
C GLY A 231 -1.01 5.03 18.45
N ARG A 232 -0.91 6.28 18.01
CA ARG A 232 -0.80 6.68 16.59
C ARG A 232 0.65 6.65 16.13
N VAL A 233 0.89 6.11 14.95
CA VAL A 233 2.19 6.18 14.28
C VAL A 233 2.39 7.58 13.71
N VAL A 234 3.52 8.21 14.04
CA VAL A 234 3.95 9.50 13.51
C VAL A 234 5.31 9.31 12.87
N LEU A 235 5.41 9.66 11.59
CA LEU A 235 6.62 9.51 10.78
C LEU A 235 7.25 10.87 10.53
N GLY A 236 8.58 10.93 10.53
CA GLY A 236 9.33 12.16 10.29
C GLY A 236 10.58 11.91 9.45
N GLY A 237 11.27 12.99 9.11
CA GLY A 237 12.57 12.93 8.44
C GLY A 237 12.55 13.27 6.95
N SER A 238 13.58 12.82 6.25
CA SER A 238 13.91 13.31 4.90
C SER A 238 12.95 12.88 3.79
N THR A 239 12.08 11.90 4.03
CA THR A 239 11.14 11.36 3.04
C THR A 239 9.74 11.95 3.15
N ILE A 240 9.48 12.83 4.12
CA ILE A 240 8.16 13.38 4.39
C ILE A 240 7.75 14.38 3.32
N ALA A 241 6.49 14.30 2.88
CA ALA A 241 5.89 15.26 1.96
C ALA A 241 5.84 16.68 2.56
N LEU A 242 5.84 17.67 1.70
CA LEU A 242 5.71 19.09 2.07
C LEU A 242 4.32 19.41 2.63
N GLY A 243 3.33 18.58 2.30
CA GLY A 243 1.93 18.75 2.67
C GLY A 243 1.00 18.16 1.61
N TYR A 244 -0.29 18.48 1.73
CA TYR A 244 -1.25 18.18 0.69
C TYR A 244 -1.53 19.42 -0.15
N ARG A 245 -1.56 19.23 -1.48
CA ARG A 245 -1.90 20.27 -2.43
C ARG A 245 -3.25 20.92 -2.09
N GLY A 246 -3.25 22.27 -2.02
CA GLY A 246 -4.45 23.02 -1.70
C GLY A 246 -4.97 22.89 -0.25
N MET A 247 -4.19 22.28 0.65
CA MET A 247 -4.54 22.06 2.06
C MET A 247 -3.38 22.42 2.99
N PRO A 248 -2.91 23.68 3.02
CA PRO A 248 -1.70 24.08 3.76
C PRO A 248 -1.83 23.83 5.27
N ASP A 249 -3.02 23.95 5.84
CA ASP A 249 -3.27 23.79 7.29
C ASP A 249 -3.76 22.39 7.66
N HIS A 250 -3.49 21.38 6.81
CA HIS A 250 -3.96 20.02 7.10
C HIS A 250 -3.28 19.45 8.37
N PRO A 251 -4.05 18.99 9.38
CA PRO A 251 -3.54 18.61 10.70
C PRO A 251 -2.51 17.48 10.69
N ALA A 252 -2.48 16.67 9.63
CA ALA A 252 -1.48 15.62 9.47
C ALA A 252 -0.05 16.16 9.33
N PHE A 253 0.12 17.41 8.89
CA PHE A 253 1.40 18.11 8.69
C PHE A 253 1.56 19.34 9.60
N ALA A 254 0.81 19.41 10.70
CA ALA A 254 0.88 20.55 11.64
C ALA A 254 2.27 20.75 12.26
N GLU A 255 3.08 19.72 12.32
CA GLU A 255 4.48 19.77 12.80
C GLU A 255 5.43 19.67 11.61
N PRO A 256 6.27 20.68 11.33
CA PRO A 256 7.18 20.66 10.20
C PRO A 256 8.10 19.44 10.17
N GLY A 257 8.19 18.75 9.03
CA GLY A 257 9.01 17.56 8.85
C GLY A 257 8.42 16.27 9.47
N TRP A 258 7.19 16.34 9.98
CA TRP A 258 6.47 15.19 10.52
C TRP A 258 5.12 14.99 9.83
N PHE A 259 4.74 13.75 9.72
CA PHE A 259 3.44 13.32 9.20
C PHE A 259 2.71 12.43 10.22
N ARG A 260 1.54 12.86 10.66
CA ARG A 260 0.64 12.11 11.55
C ARG A 260 -0.20 11.18 10.70
N THR A 261 0.10 9.89 10.75
CA THR A 261 -0.65 8.88 10.01
C THR A 261 -2.01 8.62 10.68
N ASP A 262 -2.91 7.91 9.98
CA ASP A 262 -4.12 7.35 10.59
C ASP A 262 -3.90 5.90 11.06
N ASP A 263 -2.67 5.44 11.16
CA ASP A 263 -2.34 4.09 11.58
C ASP A 263 -2.06 4.03 13.09
N ALA A 264 -2.58 3.00 13.74
CA ALA A 264 -2.22 2.61 15.09
C ALA A 264 -1.03 1.65 15.06
N GLY A 265 -0.11 1.80 16.04
CA GLY A 265 1.04 0.91 16.14
C GLY A 265 1.76 1.03 17.48
N VAL A 266 2.70 0.12 17.66
CA VAL A 266 3.60 0.08 18.81
C VAL A 266 5.04 -0.15 18.35
N VAL A 267 5.99 0.37 19.11
CA VAL A 267 7.41 0.10 18.91
C VAL A 267 7.91 -0.75 20.08
N SER A 268 8.48 -1.89 19.79
CA SER A 268 9.09 -2.78 20.77
C SER A 268 10.47 -3.20 20.28
N GLY A 269 11.52 -2.98 21.08
CA GLY A 269 12.88 -3.30 20.69
C GLY A 269 13.35 -2.60 19.41
N GLY A 270 12.84 -1.40 19.11
CA GLY A 270 13.14 -0.65 17.88
C GLY A 270 12.38 -1.12 16.64
N VAL A 271 11.45 -2.08 16.77
CA VAL A 271 10.65 -2.64 15.67
C VAL A 271 9.22 -2.12 15.78
N LEU A 272 8.73 -1.46 14.72
CA LEU A 272 7.36 -1.01 14.57
C LEU A 272 6.46 -2.18 14.19
N SER A 273 5.36 -2.32 14.91
CA SER A 273 4.24 -3.19 14.57
C SER A 273 2.99 -2.35 14.37
N ILE A 274 2.41 -2.41 13.18
CA ILE A 274 1.14 -1.74 12.86
C ILE A 274 0.00 -2.62 13.36
N SER A 275 -0.89 -2.02 14.16
CA SER A 275 -2.08 -2.71 14.68
C SER A 275 -3.29 -2.53 13.76
N GLY A 276 -3.35 -1.45 12.98
CA GLY A 276 -4.43 -1.17 12.04
C GLY A 276 -4.67 0.31 11.85
N ARG A 277 -5.87 0.66 11.35
CA ARG A 277 -6.25 2.03 11.04
C ARG A 277 -7.18 2.62 12.09
N LEU A 278 -6.84 3.82 12.58
CA LEU A 278 -7.65 4.55 13.57
C LEU A 278 -8.95 5.11 12.97
N ASP A 279 -8.92 5.51 11.69
CA ASP A 279 -10.09 6.01 10.98
C ASP A 279 -11.09 4.90 10.58
N GLU A 280 -10.68 3.62 10.64
CA GLU A 280 -11.52 2.44 10.42
C GLU A 280 -12.00 1.79 11.73
N ALA A 281 -11.59 2.31 12.87
CA ALA A 281 -11.92 1.74 14.18
C ALA A 281 -13.44 1.65 14.39
N ILE A 282 -13.88 0.50 14.91
CA ILE A 282 -15.29 0.20 15.18
C ILE A 282 -15.60 0.56 16.61
N SER A 283 -16.55 1.47 16.80
CA SER A 283 -17.05 1.80 18.15
C SER A 283 -18.21 0.89 18.51
N THR A 284 -17.97 -0.10 19.37
CA THR A 284 -18.96 -1.12 19.73
C THR A 284 -19.11 -1.24 21.26
N GLY A 285 -20.28 -0.96 21.79
CA GLY A 285 -20.56 -1.06 23.21
C GLY A 285 -19.64 -0.20 24.11
N GLY A 286 -19.21 0.97 23.61
CA GLY A 286 -18.30 1.88 24.31
C GLY A 286 -16.80 1.49 24.20
N LEU A 287 -16.47 0.45 23.47
CA LEU A 287 -15.10 0.01 23.21
C LEU A 287 -14.71 0.27 21.75
N THR A 288 -13.42 0.50 21.54
CA THR A 288 -12.83 0.68 20.20
C THR A 288 -12.19 -0.62 19.75
N VAL A 289 -12.68 -1.18 18.65
CA VAL A 289 -12.13 -2.39 18.00
C VAL A 289 -11.44 -1.98 16.70
N VAL A 290 -10.18 -2.35 16.56
CA VAL A 290 -9.41 -2.14 15.33
C VAL A 290 -9.66 -3.33 14.40
N PRO A 291 -10.28 -3.16 13.23
CA PRO A 291 -10.68 -4.25 12.34
C PRO A 291 -9.52 -5.18 11.99
N GLN A 292 -8.35 -4.63 11.70
CA GLN A 292 -7.17 -5.38 11.26
C GLN A 292 -6.64 -6.35 12.32
N VAL A 293 -6.83 -6.05 13.61
CA VAL A 293 -6.49 -6.97 14.70
C VAL A 293 -7.37 -8.21 14.65
N VAL A 294 -8.66 -8.01 14.40
CA VAL A 294 -9.62 -9.11 14.26
C VAL A 294 -9.37 -9.91 12.97
N GLU A 295 -9.10 -9.21 11.86
CA GLU A 295 -8.73 -9.83 10.58
C GLU A 295 -7.47 -10.70 10.70
N ALA A 296 -6.43 -10.20 11.37
CA ALA A 296 -5.20 -10.96 11.60
C ALA A 296 -5.43 -12.24 12.40
N ALA A 297 -6.30 -12.20 13.42
CA ALA A 297 -6.66 -13.39 14.18
C ALA A 297 -7.48 -14.38 13.34
N LEU A 298 -8.45 -13.89 12.55
CA LEU A 298 -9.28 -14.73 11.70
C LEU A 298 -8.49 -15.37 10.53
N ALA A 299 -7.51 -14.67 9.98
CA ALA A 299 -6.66 -15.16 8.89
C ALA A 299 -5.82 -16.40 9.26
N THR A 300 -5.70 -16.73 10.55
CA THR A 300 -5.04 -17.96 11.00
C THR A 300 -5.96 -19.19 10.99
N HIS A 301 -7.25 -19.01 10.71
CA HIS A 301 -8.19 -20.12 10.60
C HIS A 301 -8.01 -20.85 9.27
N PRO A 302 -7.89 -22.20 9.25
CA PRO A 302 -7.51 -22.96 8.05
C PRO A 302 -8.52 -22.86 6.88
N LEU A 303 -9.78 -22.51 7.15
CA LEU A 303 -10.82 -22.35 6.13
C LEU A 303 -11.03 -20.87 5.72
N VAL A 304 -10.29 -19.92 6.27
CA VAL A 304 -10.38 -18.51 5.89
C VAL A 304 -9.31 -18.20 4.86
N ARG A 305 -9.71 -18.02 3.61
CA ARG A 305 -8.81 -17.63 2.52
C ARG A 305 -8.57 -16.12 2.54
N GLU A 306 -9.65 -15.36 2.65
CA GLU A 306 -9.61 -13.90 2.80
C GLU A 306 -10.70 -13.46 3.79
N CYS A 307 -10.46 -12.40 4.53
CA CYS A 307 -11.49 -11.81 5.39
C CYS A 307 -11.37 -10.29 5.47
N ALA A 308 -12.49 -9.65 5.73
CA ALA A 308 -12.57 -8.23 6.02
C ALA A 308 -13.56 -7.98 7.16
N VAL A 309 -13.16 -7.16 8.14
CA VAL A 309 -13.96 -6.84 9.31
C VAL A 309 -14.43 -5.39 9.23
N LEU A 310 -15.72 -5.17 9.48
CA LEU A 310 -16.38 -3.87 9.42
C LEU A 310 -17.28 -3.63 10.64
N GLY A 311 -17.52 -2.34 10.92
CA GLY A 311 -18.62 -1.92 11.79
C GLY A 311 -19.88 -1.68 10.96
N LEU A 312 -20.97 -2.36 11.29
CA LEU A 312 -22.31 -2.01 10.79
C LEU A 312 -23.15 -1.39 11.94
N PRO A 313 -24.10 -0.50 11.60
CA PRO A 313 -24.96 0.11 12.62
C PRO A 313 -25.67 -0.94 13.47
N ASP A 314 -25.77 -0.69 14.78
CA ASP A 314 -26.48 -1.51 15.76
C ASP A 314 -27.13 -0.60 16.82
N GLU A 315 -28.42 -0.75 17.06
CA GLU A 315 -29.17 0.13 17.95
C GLU A 315 -28.68 0.12 19.40
N ARG A 316 -28.13 -1.02 19.86
CA ARG A 316 -27.69 -1.20 21.23
C ARG A 316 -26.21 -0.90 21.44
N LEU A 317 -25.40 -1.20 20.43
CA LEU A 317 -23.94 -1.12 20.53
C LEU A 317 -23.35 0.11 19.85
N GLY A 318 -24.17 0.87 19.11
CA GLY A 318 -23.71 1.89 18.16
C GLY A 318 -23.26 1.24 16.85
N GLN A 319 -22.26 0.37 16.93
CA GLN A 319 -21.84 -0.49 15.80
C GLN A 319 -21.66 -1.93 16.30
N LYS A 320 -21.98 -2.91 15.46
CA LYS A 320 -21.63 -4.32 15.66
C LYS A 320 -20.45 -4.69 14.74
N VAL A 321 -19.55 -5.52 15.28
CA VAL A 321 -18.43 -6.08 14.50
C VAL A 321 -18.97 -7.18 13.60
N VAL A 322 -18.80 -7.04 12.28
CA VAL A 322 -19.18 -8.05 11.29
C VAL A 322 -17.98 -8.47 10.46
N VAL A 323 -18.01 -9.68 9.93
CA VAL A 323 -16.94 -10.20 9.08
C VAL A 323 -17.49 -10.71 7.75
N ALA A 324 -16.87 -10.29 6.65
CA ALA A 324 -17.00 -10.91 5.33
C ALA A 324 -15.82 -11.89 5.14
N VAL A 325 -16.11 -13.11 4.68
CA VAL A 325 -15.10 -14.17 4.50
C VAL A 325 -15.26 -14.82 3.14
N VAL A 326 -14.12 -14.97 2.45
CA VAL A 326 -13.96 -15.91 1.34
C VAL A 326 -13.43 -17.20 1.96
N ALA A 327 -14.24 -18.25 1.97
CA ALA A 327 -13.95 -19.49 2.67
C ALA A 327 -13.61 -20.63 1.71
N ASP A 328 -12.66 -21.49 2.11
CA ASP A 328 -12.27 -22.71 1.38
C ASP A 328 -13.10 -23.96 1.79
N GLY A 329 -14.21 -23.75 2.50
CA GLY A 329 -15.10 -24.82 2.94
C GLY A 329 -16.23 -24.32 3.84
N PRO A 330 -17.07 -25.23 4.35
CA PRO A 330 -18.15 -24.86 5.26
C PRO A 330 -17.61 -24.16 6.51
N LEU A 331 -18.08 -22.95 6.80
CA LEU A 331 -17.62 -22.14 7.90
C LEU A 331 -18.81 -21.43 8.57
N THR A 332 -18.86 -21.48 9.89
CA THR A 332 -19.93 -20.85 10.67
C THR A 332 -19.38 -19.70 11.53
N LEU A 333 -20.26 -18.79 11.94
CA LEU A 333 -19.91 -17.75 12.90
C LEU A 333 -19.40 -18.34 14.23
N HIS A 334 -19.95 -19.47 14.66
CA HIS A 334 -19.52 -20.15 15.88
C HIS A 334 -18.05 -20.61 15.77
N ASP A 335 -17.65 -21.16 14.63
CA ASP A 335 -16.27 -21.62 14.40
C ASP A 335 -15.29 -20.45 14.46
N LEU A 336 -15.61 -19.32 13.83
CA LEU A 336 -14.79 -18.11 13.87
C LEU A 336 -14.67 -17.54 15.29
N ARG A 337 -15.79 -17.44 16.01
CA ARG A 337 -15.78 -16.95 17.39
C ARG A 337 -14.96 -17.83 18.31
N ARG A 338 -15.11 -19.15 18.21
CA ARG A 338 -14.31 -20.13 18.96
C ARG A 338 -12.82 -20.00 18.64
N HIS A 339 -12.49 -19.79 17.35
CA HIS A 339 -11.09 -19.65 16.90
C HIS A 339 -10.41 -18.41 17.50
N VAL A 340 -11.09 -17.27 17.53
CA VAL A 340 -10.51 -16.01 18.03
C VAL A 340 -10.60 -15.83 19.54
N ALA A 341 -11.42 -16.61 20.24
CA ALA A 341 -11.65 -16.47 21.68
C ALA A 341 -10.37 -16.54 22.55
N PRO A 342 -9.31 -17.29 22.20
CA PRO A 342 -8.06 -17.30 22.96
C PRO A 342 -7.25 -15.99 22.84
N THR A 343 -7.47 -15.20 21.80
CA THR A 343 -6.62 -14.05 21.43
C THR A 343 -7.33 -12.72 21.44
N LEU A 344 -8.66 -12.72 21.37
CA LEU A 344 -9.47 -11.49 21.31
C LEU A 344 -10.49 -11.43 22.45
N ASP A 345 -10.75 -10.21 22.92
CA ASP A 345 -11.87 -9.94 23.80
C ASP A 345 -13.21 -10.30 23.12
N ALA A 346 -14.18 -10.76 23.92
CA ALA A 346 -15.51 -11.16 23.42
C ALA A 346 -16.25 -10.03 22.69
N THR A 347 -15.95 -8.77 23.00
CA THR A 347 -16.50 -7.58 22.32
C THR A 347 -15.94 -7.39 20.93
N ALA A 348 -14.69 -7.76 20.70
CA ALA A 348 -14.03 -7.70 19.40
C ALA A 348 -14.41 -8.87 18.48
N ALA A 349 -14.92 -9.97 19.05
CA ALA A 349 -15.33 -11.13 18.27
C ALA A 349 -16.51 -10.79 17.34
N PRO A 350 -16.48 -11.25 16.06
CA PRO A 350 -17.56 -10.99 15.11
C PRO A 350 -18.94 -11.42 15.62
N ARG A 351 -19.95 -10.61 15.33
CA ARG A 351 -21.36 -10.89 15.65
C ARG A 351 -22.17 -11.42 14.48
N GLU A 352 -21.70 -11.17 13.27
CA GLU A 352 -22.30 -11.68 12.02
C GLU A 352 -21.20 -12.12 11.07
N LEU A 353 -21.49 -13.15 10.29
CA LEU A 353 -20.66 -13.70 9.23
C LEU A 353 -21.38 -13.49 7.90
N TYR A 354 -20.65 -13.03 6.90
CA TYR A 354 -21.08 -12.95 5.50
C TYR A 354 -20.10 -13.77 4.66
N LEU A 355 -20.56 -14.87 4.08
CA LEU A 355 -19.77 -15.64 3.11
C LEU A 355 -19.91 -14.96 1.75
N VAL A 356 -18.78 -14.66 1.13
CA VAL A 356 -18.69 -13.96 -0.16
C VAL A 356 -17.75 -14.70 -1.10
N ASP A 357 -17.99 -14.59 -2.41
CA ASP A 357 -17.11 -15.21 -3.41
C ASP A 357 -15.78 -14.47 -3.57
N ALA A 358 -15.79 -13.13 -3.39
CA ALA A 358 -14.62 -12.28 -3.44
C ALA A 358 -14.82 -11.01 -2.62
N LEU A 359 -13.73 -10.45 -2.10
CA LEU A 359 -13.73 -9.13 -1.48
C LEU A 359 -13.55 -8.05 -2.55
N PRO A 360 -14.33 -6.94 -2.51
CA PRO A 360 -14.16 -5.84 -3.46
C PRO A 360 -12.82 -5.13 -3.21
N THR A 361 -12.09 -4.84 -4.30
CA THR A 361 -10.80 -4.15 -4.25
C THR A 361 -10.81 -2.87 -5.07
N ARG A 362 -9.96 -1.92 -4.69
CA ARG A 362 -9.68 -0.68 -5.43
C ARG A 362 -8.18 -0.46 -5.58
N GLY A 363 -7.79 0.24 -6.65
CA GLY A 363 -6.37 0.50 -6.94
C GLY A 363 -5.57 -0.80 -7.01
N PRO A 364 -4.30 -0.80 -6.64
CA PRO A 364 -3.44 -1.99 -6.72
C PRO A 364 -3.75 -2.98 -5.56
N GLY A 365 -4.94 -3.62 -5.60
CA GLY A 365 -5.30 -4.71 -4.68
C GLY A 365 -5.66 -4.30 -3.24
N LYS A 366 -6.01 -3.03 -2.99
CA LYS A 366 -6.48 -2.59 -1.67
C LYS A 366 -7.97 -2.92 -1.50
N LEU A 367 -8.35 -3.42 -0.31
CA LEU A 367 -9.75 -3.65 0.04
C LEU A 367 -10.58 -2.36 -0.09
N ASP A 368 -11.70 -2.42 -0.80
CA ASP A 368 -12.70 -1.35 -0.85
C ASP A 368 -13.76 -1.54 0.25
N ARG A 369 -13.46 -1.02 1.45
CA ARG A 369 -14.34 -1.15 2.62
C ARG A 369 -15.66 -0.40 2.44
N ALA A 370 -15.68 0.69 1.66
CA ALA A 370 -16.90 1.44 1.40
C ALA A 370 -17.87 0.58 0.55
N ARG A 371 -17.36 0.02 -0.54
CA ARG A 371 -18.13 -0.88 -1.40
C ARG A 371 -18.56 -2.15 -0.67
N LEU A 372 -17.68 -2.71 0.15
CA LEU A 372 -18.02 -3.88 0.96
C LEU A 372 -19.15 -3.57 1.95
N ARG A 373 -19.13 -2.40 2.61
CA ARG A 373 -20.21 -1.98 3.51
C ARG A 373 -21.55 -1.87 2.80
N GLU A 374 -21.59 -1.31 1.59
CA GLU A 374 -22.80 -1.25 0.77
C GLU A 374 -23.37 -2.66 0.50
N ILE A 375 -22.49 -3.58 0.08
CA ILE A 375 -22.86 -4.98 -0.21
C ILE A 375 -23.44 -5.65 1.04
N LEU A 376 -22.74 -5.55 2.19
CA LEU A 376 -23.17 -6.22 3.42
C LEU A 376 -24.45 -5.61 4.00
N THR A 377 -24.64 -4.30 3.85
CA THR A 377 -25.89 -3.64 4.30
C THR A 377 -27.11 -4.10 3.49
N ALA A 378 -26.91 -4.44 2.22
CA ALA A 378 -27.95 -4.95 1.34
C ALA A 378 -28.19 -6.48 1.46
N SER A 379 -27.30 -7.20 2.14
CA SER A 379 -27.29 -8.65 2.26
C SER A 379 -27.78 -9.12 3.64
N SER A 380 -28.22 -10.39 3.72
CA SER A 380 -28.48 -11.04 5.00
C SER A 380 -27.23 -11.80 5.46
N PRO A 381 -26.93 -11.84 6.78
CA PRO A 381 -25.83 -12.63 7.31
C PRO A 381 -25.99 -14.14 7.00
N SER A 382 -24.88 -14.81 6.79
CA SER A 382 -24.84 -16.28 6.64
C SER A 382 -25.15 -16.95 7.98
N ARG A 383 -25.96 -17.99 7.95
CA ARG A 383 -26.42 -18.73 9.14
C ARG A 383 -25.42 -19.82 9.56
#